data_52634b0cf6b3e57a6ed7449f85664c4e
#
_entry.id   52634b0cf6b3e57a6ed7449f85664c4e
#
_cell.length_a   1.000
_cell.length_b   1.000
_cell.length_c   1.000
_cell.angle_alpha   90.00
_cell.angle_beta   90.00
_cell.angle_gamma   90.00
#
_symmetry.space_group_name_H-M   'P 1'
#
loop_
_entity.id
_entity.type
_entity.pdbx_description
1 polymer ?
#
loop_
_entity_poly.entity_id
_entity_poly.type
_entity_poly.pdbx_seq_one_letter_code
_entity_poly.pdbx_strand_id
1 'polypeptide(L)'
;MANPIVTIEMENGGVIKVELYPEIAPNTVNNFLSLVNKGFYDGLIFHRVIPGFMIQGGDPQGTGMGGPGYRIKGEFKHNGFSQNNLKHDRGVLSMARSMMPDTAGSQFFIMHDKAPHLDGEYAAFGKVIEG
;
A
#
# COMPACT_ATOMS: atom_id res chain seq x y z
N MET A 1 2.42 -21.14 -5.24
CA MET A 1 2.50 -20.16 -6.33
C MET A 1 3.40 -19.01 -5.94
N ALA A 2 4.10 -18.45 -6.93
CA ALA A 2 4.94 -17.29 -6.67
C ALA A 2 4.08 -16.06 -6.37
N ASN A 3 4.54 -15.21 -5.46
CA ASN A 3 3.88 -13.95 -5.17
C ASN A 3 4.06 -12.96 -6.33
N PRO A 4 3.06 -12.14 -6.61
CA PRO A 4 3.20 -11.10 -7.63
C PRO A 4 4.30 -10.10 -7.29
N ILE A 5 5.02 -9.65 -8.33
CA ILE A 5 6.04 -8.61 -8.22
C ILE A 5 5.57 -7.43 -9.05
N VAL A 6 5.55 -6.24 -8.45
CA VAL A 6 5.21 -4.99 -9.13
C VAL A 6 6.45 -4.11 -9.18
N THR A 7 6.68 -3.50 -10.34
CA THR A 7 7.79 -2.56 -10.53
C THR A 7 7.25 -1.14 -10.53
N ILE A 8 7.81 -0.29 -9.67
CA ILE A 8 7.51 1.14 -9.62
C ILE A 8 8.69 1.87 -10.25
N GLU A 9 8.46 2.50 -11.40
CA GLU A 9 9.47 3.29 -12.08
C GLU A 9 9.29 4.77 -11.76
N MET A 10 10.31 5.38 -11.20
CA MET A 10 10.28 6.78 -10.78
C MET A 10 10.68 7.70 -11.94
N GLU A 11 10.22 8.96 -11.88
CA GLU A 11 10.51 9.97 -12.91
C GLU A 11 12.00 10.14 -13.18
N ASN A 12 12.82 10.00 -12.14
CA ASN A 12 14.28 10.13 -12.26
C ASN A 12 14.96 8.87 -12.79
N GLY A 13 14.19 7.84 -13.19
CA GLY A 13 14.72 6.57 -13.66
C GLY A 13 14.98 5.54 -12.58
N GLY A 14 14.80 5.88 -11.32
CA GLY A 14 14.93 4.93 -10.21
C GLY A 14 13.84 3.86 -10.27
N VAL A 15 14.17 2.65 -9.84
CA VAL A 15 13.25 1.50 -9.87
C VAL A 15 13.11 0.92 -8.49
N ILE A 16 11.86 0.70 -8.08
CA ILE A 16 11.51 0.01 -6.83
C ILE A 16 10.71 -1.23 -7.21
N LYS A 17 11.15 -2.40 -6.73
CA LYS A 17 10.39 -3.64 -6.93
C LYS A 17 9.78 -4.07 -5.61
N VAL A 18 8.50 -4.42 -5.66
CA VAL A 18 7.74 -4.82 -4.47
C VAL A 18 7.13 -6.20 -4.69
N GLU A 19 7.20 -7.03 -3.68
CA GLU A 19 6.54 -8.33 -3.65
C GLU A 19 5.24 -8.19 -2.86
N LEU A 20 4.14 -8.68 -3.43
CA LEU A 20 2.82 -8.62 -2.80
C LEU A 20 2.48 -9.97 -2.19
N TYR A 21 1.70 -9.95 -1.11
CA TYR A 21 1.37 -11.16 -0.33
C TYR A 21 -0.13 -11.45 -0.36
N PRO A 22 -0.63 -12.13 -1.43
CA PRO A 22 -2.07 -12.41 -1.55
C PRO A 22 -2.62 -13.29 -0.42
N GLU A 23 -1.79 -14.12 0.19
CA GLU A 23 -2.21 -14.96 1.32
C GLU A 23 -2.50 -14.15 2.57
N ILE A 24 -1.84 -12.99 2.72
CA ILE A 24 -1.99 -12.13 3.88
C ILE A 24 -3.16 -11.19 3.69
N ALA A 25 -3.31 -10.60 2.51
CA ALA A 25 -4.35 -9.61 2.22
C ALA A 25 -4.86 -9.79 0.80
N PRO A 26 -5.69 -10.83 0.54
CA PRO A 26 -6.05 -11.23 -0.82
C PRO A 26 -6.80 -10.16 -1.60
N ASN A 27 -7.80 -9.53 -1.00
CA ASN A 27 -8.58 -8.50 -1.70
C ASN A 27 -7.78 -7.22 -1.91
N THR A 28 -6.97 -6.86 -0.94
CA THR A 28 -6.07 -5.69 -1.02
C THR A 28 -5.07 -5.86 -2.17
N VAL A 29 -4.45 -7.03 -2.27
CA VAL A 29 -3.51 -7.34 -3.36
C VAL A 29 -4.23 -7.33 -4.71
N ASN A 30 -5.40 -7.96 -4.81
CA ASN A 30 -6.17 -7.97 -6.06
C ASN A 30 -6.57 -6.57 -6.49
N ASN A 31 -6.99 -5.72 -5.56
CA ASN A 31 -7.32 -4.33 -5.84
C ASN A 31 -6.11 -3.56 -6.36
N PHE A 32 -4.98 -3.70 -5.68
CA PHE A 32 -3.74 -3.03 -6.09
C PHE A 32 -3.30 -3.46 -7.50
N LEU A 33 -3.30 -4.76 -7.76
CA LEU A 33 -2.95 -5.29 -9.09
C LEU A 33 -3.93 -4.83 -10.17
N SER A 34 -5.22 -4.78 -9.87
CA SER A 34 -6.23 -4.26 -10.79
C SER A 34 -5.93 -2.82 -11.19
N LEU A 35 -5.60 -1.98 -10.22
CA LEU A 35 -5.28 -0.57 -10.47
C LEU A 35 -3.96 -0.44 -11.24
N VAL A 36 -2.95 -1.24 -10.93
CA VAL A 36 -1.69 -1.27 -11.68
C VAL A 36 -1.94 -1.62 -13.14
N ASN A 37 -2.73 -2.67 -13.38
CA ASN A 37 -3.01 -3.14 -14.75
C ASN A 37 -3.83 -2.16 -15.57
N LYS A 38 -4.61 -1.31 -14.93
CA LYS A 38 -5.38 -0.25 -15.60
C LYS A 38 -4.55 1.01 -15.87
N GLY A 39 -3.30 1.06 -15.42
CA GLY A 39 -2.49 2.27 -15.52
C GLY A 39 -2.90 3.37 -14.55
N PHE A 40 -3.69 3.05 -13.53
CA PHE A 40 -4.21 4.03 -12.57
C PHE A 40 -3.10 4.83 -11.88
N TYR A 41 -2.03 4.14 -11.50
CA TYR A 41 -0.92 4.77 -10.76
C TYR A 41 0.06 5.54 -11.64
N ASP A 42 -0.01 5.39 -12.96
CA ASP A 42 0.92 6.05 -13.86
C ASP A 42 0.76 7.56 -13.78
N GLY A 43 1.87 8.27 -13.63
CA GLY A 43 1.88 9.73 -13.52
C GLY A 43 1.53 10.28 -12.14
N LEU A 44 1.22 9.42 -11.17
CA LEU A 44 0.92 9.88 -9.81
C LEU A 44 2.19 10.16 -9.02
N ILE A 45 2.06 10.97 -7.97
CA ILE A 45 3.19 11.38 -7.13
C ILE A 45 3.11 10.74 -5.75
N PHE A 46 4.24 10.70 -5.06
CA PHE A 46 4.26 10.50 -3.62
C PHE A 46 4.02 11.84 -2.95
N HIS A 47 2.75 12.13 -2.65
CA HIS A 47 2.31 13.45 -2.18
C HIS A 47 2.66 13.70 -0.72
N ARG A 48 3.07 12.68 0.02
CA ARG A 48 3.43 12.81 1.44
C ARG A 48 4.70 12.01 1.69
N VAL A 49 5.75 12.68 2.14
CA VAL A 49 7.04 12.07 2.44
C VAL A 49 7.46 12.50 3.84
N ILE A 50 7.57 11.54 4.75
CA ILE A 50 7.99 11.80 6.14
C ILE A 50 9.24 10.98 6.41
N PRO A 51 10.45 11.60 6.41
CA PRO A 51 11.68 10.87 6.70
C PRO A 51 11.61 10.16 8.06
N GLY A 52 12.12 8.94 8.10
CA GLY A 52 12.07 8.11 9.30
C GLY A 52 10.71 7.49 9.59
N PHE A 53 9.72 7.70 8.72
CA PHE A 53 8.38 7.12 8.87
C PHE A 53 7.93 6.41 7.61
N MET A 54 7.48 7.15 6.59
CA MET A 54 6.94 6.54 5.38
C MET A 54 6.88 7.51 4.21
N ILE A 55 6.63 6.97 3.01
CA ILE A 55 6.21 7.75 1.84
C ILE A 55 4.84 7.25 1.40
N GLN A 56 3.95 8.15 1.03
CA GLN A 56 2.56 7.84 0.68
C GLN A 56 2.23 8.38 -0.69
N GLY A 57 1.56 7.56 -1.50
CA GLY A 57 1.15 7.93 -2.84
C GLY A 57 -0.14 7.23 -3.25
N GLY A 58 -0.44 7.27 -4.56
CA GLY A 58 -1.61 6.59 -5.11
C GLY A 58 -2.88 7.42 -5.11
N ASP A 59 -2.78 8.73 -4.84
CA ASP A 59 -3.91 9.65 -4.92
C ASP A 59 -3.92 10.34 -6.29
N PRO A 60 -4.96 10.13 -7.13
CA PRO A 60 -5.00 10.78 -8.45
C PRO A 60 -5.08 12.30 -8.38
N GLN A 61 -5.49 12.87 -7.25
CA GLN A 61 -5.52 14.31 -7.03
C GLN A 61 -4.24 14.85 -6.40
N GLY A 62 -3.41 13.98 -5.82
CA GLY A 62 -2.17 14.37 -5.15
C GLY A 62 -2.35 15.17 -3.86
N THR A 63 -3.54 15.12 -3.25
CA THR A 63 -3.88 15.92 -2.07
C THR A 63 -4.06 15.10 -0.79
N GLY A 64 -4.15 13.78 -0.91
CA GLY A 64 -4.52 12.90 0.19
C GLY A 64 -6.02 12.62 0.29
N MET A 65 -6.83 13.27 -0.54
CA MET A 65 -8.29 13.17 -0.50
C MET A 65 -8.88 12.34 -1.63
N GLY A 66 -8.10 12.03 -2.67
CA GLY A 66 -8.59 11.32 -3.84
C GLY A 66 -8.50 9.80 -3.72
N GLY A 67 -9.12 9.11 -4.67
CA GLY A 67 -9.13 7.66 -4.73
C GLY A 67 -9.71 7.17 -6.04
N PRO A 68 -9.94 5.85 -6.17
CA PRO A 68 -10.37 5.24 -7.44
C PRO A 68 -11.88 5.31 -7.68
N GLY A 69 -12.63 5.97 -6.81
CA GLY A 69 -14.07 6.06 -6.91
C GLY A 69 -14.83 4.96 -6.14
N TYR A 70 -14.12 4.13 -5.41
CA TYR A 70 -14.70 3.07 -4.57
C TYR A 70 -13.80 2.84 -3.35
N ARG A 71 -14.28 2.03 -2.42
CA ARG A 71 -13.54 1.65 -1.21
C ARG A 71 -13.53 0.14 -1.08
N ILE A 72 -12.54 -0.39 -0.34
CA ILE A 72 -12.44 -1.81 -0.06
C ILE A 72 -12.45 -2.05 1.45
N LYS A 73 -12.84 -3.28 1.83
CA LYS A 73 -12.81 -3.70 3.23
C LYS A 73 -11.37 -3.74 3.73
N GLY A 74 -11.14 -3.25 4.94
CA GLY A 74 -9.83 -3.25 5.57
C GLY A 74 -9.41 -4.63 6.03
N GLU A 75 -8.38 -5.18 5.42
CA GLU A 75 -7.85 -6.50 5.73
C GLU A 75 -6.73 -6.40 6.76
N PHE A 76 -7.10 -6.02 7.98
CA PHE A 76 -6.16 -5.91 9.08
C PHE A 76 -6.76 -6.48 10.38
N LYS A 77 -5.89 -6.83 11.31
CA LYS A 77 -6.25 -7.62 12.49
C LYS A 77 -7.37 -7.00 13.32
N HIS A 78 -7.29 -5.70 13.62
CA HIS A 78 -8.30 -5.03 14.45
C HIS A 78 -9.63 -4.80 13.72
N ASN A 79 -9.71 -5.15 12.44
CA ASN A 79 -10.95 -5.16 11.66
C ASN A 79 -11.47 -6.60 11.43
N GLY A 80 -11.05 -7.53 12.26
CA GLY A 80 -11.51 -8.92 12.19
C GLY A 80 -10.78 -9.79 11.18
N PHE A 81 -9.71 -9.31 10.55
CA PHE A 81 -8.97 -10.07 9.55
C PHE A 81 -7.68 -10.62 10.16
N SER A 82 -7.83 -11.67 10.98
CA SER A 82 -6.74 -12.18 11.82
C SER A 82 -5.58 -12.83 11.06
N GLN A 83 -5.79 -13.23 9.79
CA GLN A 83 -4.71 -13.81 8.99
C GLN A 83 -3.65 -12.78 8.59
N ASN A 84 -3.95 -11.48 8.65
CA ASN A 84 -2.97 -10.45 8.37
C ASN A 84 -2.21 -10.11 9.64
N ASN A 85 -1.04 -10.73 9.79
CA ASN A 85 -0.13 -10.50 10.91
C ASN A 85 1.18 -9.85 10.47
N LEU A 86 1.21 -9.27 9.27
CA LEU A 86 2.39 -8.61 8.75
C LEU A 86 2.65 -7.32 9.53
N LYS A 87 3.87 -7.20 10.03
CA LYS A 87 4.29 -6.02 10.80
C LYS A 87 4.77 -4.91 9.87
N HIS A 88 4.58 -3.67 10.31
CA HIS A 88 5.01 -2.48 9.55
C HIS A 88 6.50 -2.22 9.76
N ASP A 89 7.33 -3.13 9.23
CA ASP A 89 8.78 -2.99 9.22
C ASP A 89 9.22 -2.16 8.01
N ARG A 90 10.49 -1.78 7.96
CA ARG A 90 11.04 -1.04 6.84
C ARG A 90 10.76 -1.76 5.52
N GLY A 91 10.30 -1.02 4.52
CA GLY A 91 10.01 -1.54 3.18
C GLY A 91 8.63 -2.14 3.01
N VAL A 92 7.83 -2.29 4.07
CA VAL A 92 6.49 -2.86 3.98
C VAL A 92 5.55 -1.86 3.30
N LEU A 93 4.69 -2.38 2.39
CA LEU A 93 3.60 -1.63 1.77
C LEU A 93 2.32 -1.87 2.54
N SER A 94 1.58 -0.79 2.80
CA SER A 94 0.31 -0.84 3.52
C SER A 94 -0.67 0.15 2.91
N MET A 95 -1.97 -0.13 3.03
CA MET A 95 -3.00 0.76 2.49
C MET A 95 -3.27 1.92 3.42
N ALA A 96 -3.25 3.13 2.88
CA ALA A 96 -3.74 4.30 3.59
C ALA A 96 -5.27 4.26 3.63
N ARG A 97 -5.84 4.81 4.68
CA ARG A 97 -7.30 4.89 4.88
C ARG A 97 -7.65 6.08 5.75
N SER A 98 -8.93 6.44 5.77
CA SER A 98 -9.44 7.42 6.73
C SER A 98 -9.59 6.76 8.12
N MET A 99 -10.19 7.46 9.07
CA MET A 99 -10.42 6.91 10.40
C MET A 99 -11.36 5.70 10.40
N MET A 100 -12.25 5.62 9.41
CA MET A 100 -13.16 4.47 9.26
C MET A 100 -12.40 3.28 8.65
N PRO A 101 -12.60 2.05 9.17
CA PRO A 101 -11.76 0.91 8.79
C PRO A 101 -11.91 0.44 7.34
N ASP A 102 -13.06 0.64 6.70
CA ASP A 102 -13.31 0.14 5.35
C ASP A 102 -13.29 1.27 4.32
N THR A 103 -12.28 2.13 4.38
CA THR A 103 -12.19 3.33 3.53
C THR A 103 -10.95 3.39 2.65
N ALA A 104 -10.16 2.33 2.61
CA ALA A 104 -9.03 2.25 1.69
C ALA A 104 -9.52 2.16 0.25
N GLY A 105 -8.78 2.73 -0.67
CA GLY A 105 -9.09 2.69 -2.10
C GLY A 105 -7.83 2.46 -2.93
N SER A 106 -7.08 3.52 -3.19
CA SER A 106 -5.86 3.44 -4.01
C SER A 106 -4.62 3.95 -3.31
N GLN A 107 -4.76 4.78 -2.28
CA GLN A 107 -3.59 5.34 -1.61
C GLN A 107 -2.89 4.26 -0.78
N PHE A 108 -1.58 4.24 -0.88
CA PHE A 108 -0.74 3.31 -0.13
C PHE A 108 0.49 4.03 0.38
N PHE A 109 1.15 3.43 1.37
CA PHE A 109 2.42 3.95 1.86
C PHE A 109 3.46 2.85 1.95
N ILE A 110 4.71 3.26 1.82
CA ILE A 110 5.88 2.38 1.94
C ILE A 110 6.65 2.82 3.18
N MET A 111 6.91 1.88 4.08
CA MET A 111 7.60 2.20 5.33
C MET A 111 9.06 2.53 5.09
N HIS A 112 9.51 3.65 5.63
CA HIS A 112 10.92 4.02 5.65
C HIS A 112 11.61 3.42 6.88
N ASP A 113 10.90 3.33 7.99
CA ASP A 113 11.37 2.71 9.22
C ASP A 113 10.20 1.97 9.87
N LYS A 114 10.47 1.09 10.82
CA LYS A 114 9.42 0.33 11.47
C LYS A 114 8.49 1.24 12.28
N ALA A 115 7.20 0.89 12.29
CA ALA A 115 6.17 1.62 13.03
C ALA A 115 5.23 0.64 13.70
N PRO A 116 5.59 0.07 14.86
CA PRO A 116 4.77 -0.95 15.52
C PRO A 116 3.36 -0.48 15.88
N HIS A 117 3.15 0.82 16.04
CA HIS A 117 1.83 1.37 16.35
C HIS A 117 0.83 1.23 15.20
N LEU A 118 1.30 0.92 13.98
CA LEU A 118 0.44 0.66 12.82
C LEU A 118 0.05 -0.81 12.70
N ASP A 119 0.74 -1.71 13.40
CA ASP A 119 0.51 -3.14 13.29
C ASP A 119 -0.91 -3.49 13.74
N GLY A 120 -1.61 -4.26 12.91
CA GLY A 120 -3.00 -4.63 13.19
C GLY A 120 -4.03 -3.53 12.93
N GLU A 121 -3.61 -2.33 12.55
CA GLU A 121 -4.49 -1.17 12.31
C GLU A 121 -4.62 -0.80 10.85
N TYR A 122 -3.71 -1.28 10.01
CA TYR A 122 -3.67 -1.01 8.57
C TYR A 122 -3.41 -2.29 7.80
N ALA A 123 -3.92 -2.36 6.57
CA ALA A 123 -3.78 -3.54 5.72
C ALA A 123 -2.42 -3.55 5.03
N ALA A 124 -1.42 -4.09 5.71
CA ALA A 124 -0.12 -4.35 5.11
C ALA A 124 -0.25 -5.50 4.10
N PHE A 125 0.34 -5.38 2.92
CA PHE A 125 0.09 -6.33 1.84
C PHE A 125 1.31 -6.67 0.97
N GLY A 126 2.44 -6.09 1.24
CA GLY A 126 3.65 -6.36 0.45
C GLY A 126 4.90 -5.76 1.08
N LYS A 127 6.02 -5.94 0.37
CA LYS A 127 7.31 -5.44 0.84
C LYS A 127 8.22 -5.12 -0.33
N VAL A 128 9.01 -4.06 -0.20
CA VAL A 128 10.07 -3.73 -1.16
C VAL A 128 11.15 -4.81 -1.10
N ILE A 129 11.52 -5.34 -2.28
CA ILE A 129 12.58 -6.34 -2.42
C ILE A 129 13.80 -5.78 -3.15
N GLU A 130 13.65 -4.64 -3.81
CA GLU A 130 14.75 -3.99 -4.54
C GLU A 130 14.43 -2.50 -4.67
N GLY A 131 15.46 -1.67 -4.54
CA GLY A 131 15.32 -0.21 -4.61
C GLY A 131 15.08 0.38 -3.24
#